data_c3cb2aeb1a71b41ef1ec5b6c889dae1a
#
_entry.id   c3cb2aeb1a71b41ef1ec5b6c889dae1a
#
_cell.length_a   1.000
_cell.length_b   1.000
_cell.length_c   1.000
_cell.angle_alpha   90.00
_cell.angle_beta   90.00
_cell.angle_gamma   90.00
#
_symmetry.space_group_name_H-M   'P 1'
#
loop_
_entity.id
_entity.type
_entity.pdbx_description
1 polymer ?
#
loop_
_entity_poly.entity_id
_entity_poly.type
_entity_poly.pdbx_seq_one_letter_code
_entity_poly.pdbx_strand_id
1 'polypeptide(L)'
;LDQILNILKQTLNPSQAQILLKALKNSNNENFHNFVLKNIEIICNWINSKEFGENYANHPYPPLLNPNFIDTDTSRHCAELAWDLNLPLPKYYKFIYISPHGVGAAAFLRYLNEACNVFCLASWMLPYDAKERYCINYMCLNDKNIPNQAINISELNIAHFEKYLALLDPNSKIICGIRDPIGILKHTWGRDWSKVQRNFQNEFNLTYDYRNYIHFLTHRNTKIEVNLEQLNHSAFIINFLLNRFNKEQVYYLDMEEIKPKNAFETMKNLAFKFDFTPPI
;
A
#
# COMPACT_ATOMS: atom_id res chain seq x y z
N LEU A 1 4.96 14.32 -29.71
CA LEU A 1 5.61 15.09 -28.64
C LEU A 1 5.72 16.58 -29.03
N ASP A 2 6.15 16.88 -30.26
CA ASP A 2 6.32 18.25 -30.74
C ASP A 2 5.02 19.07 -30.78
N GLN A 3 3.91 18.42 -31.10
CA GLN A 3 2.58 19.00 -31.07
C GLN A 3 2.17 19.41 -29.66
N ILE A 4 2.42 18.52 -28.68
CA ILE A 4 2.19 18.80 -27.24
C ILE A 4 3.07 20.01 -26.83
N LEU A 5 4.35 19.97 -27.13
CA LEU A 5 5.28 21.04 -26.78
C LEU A 5 4.85 22.42 -27.29
N ASN A 6 4.30 22.50 -28.49
CA ASN A 6 3.81 23.74 -29.04
C ASN A 6 2.58 24.26 -28.30
N ILE A 7 1.64 23.40 -27.95
CA ILE A 7 0.45 23.78 -27.17
C ILE A 7 0.86 24.26 -25.77
N LEU A 8 1.77 23.51 -25.10
CA LEU A 8 2.22 23.85 -23.75
C LEU A 8 2.89 25.21 -23.65
N LYS A 9 3.69 25.58 -24.66
CA LYS A 9 4.34 26.89 -24.71
C LYS A 9 3.35 28.05 -24.82
N GLN A 10 2.17 27.80 -25.35
CA GLN A 10 1.14 28.83 -25.56
C GLN A 10 0.17 28.94 -24.37
N THR A 11 -0.01 27.84 -23.59
CA THR A 11 -1.08 27.72 -22.60
C THR A 11 -0.62 27.68 -21.17
N LEU A 12 0.62 27.25 -20.89
CA LEU A 12 1.18 27.12 -19.56
C LEU A 12 2.43 27.96 -19.35
N ASN A 13 2.62 28.44 -18.14
CA ASN A 13 3.91 29.04 -17.78
C ASN A 13 5.02 27.96 -17.72
N PRO A 14 6.32 28.32 -17.71
CA PRO A 14 7.41 27.37 -17.79
C PRO A 14 7.41 26.29 -16.64
N SER A 15 7.04 26.69 -15.41
CA SER A 15 7.01 25.77 -14.28
C SER A 15 5.86 24.74 -14.40
N GLN A 16 4.69 25.19 -14.82
CA GLN A 16 3.53 24.33 -15.07
C GLN A 16 3.77 23.39 -16.26
N ALA A 17 4.38 23.89 -17.34
CA ALA A 17 4.75 23.05 -18.48
C ALA A 17 5.73 21.94 -18.08
N GLN A 18 6.67 22.21 -17.15
CA GLN A 18 7.60 21.21 -16.63
C GLN A 18 6.90 20.07 -15.90
N ILE A 19 5.80 20.32 -15.19
CA ILE A 19 5.02 19.29 -14.50
C ILE A 19 4.55 18.24 -15.52
N LEU A 20 3.88 18.68 -16.57
CA LEU A 20 3.36 17.77 -17.60
C LEU A 20 4.48 17.11 -18.40
N LEU A 21 5.54 17.84 -18.75
CA LEU A 21 6.69 17.28 -19.45
C LEU A 21 7.43 16.21 -18.64
N LYS A 22 7.54 16.41 -17.32
CA LYS A 22 8.12 15.40 -16.42
C LYS A 22 7.29 14.12 -16.40
N ALA A 23 5.96 14.24 -16.33
CA ALA A 23 5.08 13.09 -16.37
C ALA A 23 5.17 12.33 -17.70
N LEU A 24 5.15 13.04 -18.83
CA LEU A 24 5.28 12.44 -20.17
C LEU A 24 6.63 11.74 -20.37
N LYS A 25 7.71 12.30 -19.86
CA LYS A 25 9.04 11.66 -19.96
C LYS A 25 9.19 10.41 -19.08
N ASN A 26 8.46 10.35 -17.96
CA ASN A 26 8.55 9.25 -17.01
C ASN A 26 7.61 8.08 -17.34
N SER A 27 6.77 8.22 -18.36
CA SER A 27 5.87 7.16 -18.79
C SER A 27 6.16 6.75 -20.24
N ASN A 28 6.35 5.45 -20.47
CA ASN A 28 6.44 4.86 -21.81
C ASN A 28 5.07 4.34 -22.29
N ASN A 29 3.98 4.70 -21.62
CA ASN A 29 2.64 4.21 -21.92
C ASN A 29 2.01 5.04 -23.06
N GLU A 30 1.84 4.44 -24.23
CA GLU A 30 1.23 5.10 -25.39
C GLU A 30 -0.22 5.54 -25.11
N ASN A 31 -0.98 4.78 -24.34
CA ASN A 31 -2.35 5.14 -23.98
C ASN A 31 -2.38 6.41 -23.13
N PHE A 32 -1.42 6.59 -22.22
CA PHE A 32 -1.26 7.82 -21.47
C PHE A 32 -0.92 9.00 -22.38
N HIS A 33 0.02 8.85 -23.31
CA HIS A 33 0.37 9.90 -24.26
C HIS A 33 -0.82 10.30 -25.15
N ASN A 34 -1.57 9.32 -25.65
CA ASN A 34 -2.78 9.57 -26.45
C ASN A 34 -3.89 10.23 -25.62
N PHE A 35 -4.04 9.83 -24.35
CA PHE A 35 -4.98 10.44 -23.42
C PHE A 35 -4.64 11.91 -23.19
N VAL A 36 -3.37 12.23 -22.92
CA VAL A 36 -2.90 13.60 -22.71
C VAL A 36 -3.15 14.46 -23.96
N LEU A 37 -2.86 13.95 -25.16
CA LEU A 37 -3.13 14.67 -26.41
C LEU A 37 -4.61 15.01 -26.60
N LYS A 38 -5.49 14.06 -26.33
CA LYS A 38 -6.95 14.25 -26.47
C LYS A 38 -7.53 15.21 -25.44
N ASN A 39 -6.92 15.29 -24.25
CA ASN A 39 -7.45 16.04 -23.11
C ASN A 39 -6.56 17.21 -22.71
N ILE A 40 -5.68 17.68 -23.60
CA ILE A 40 -4.66 18.68 -23.30
C ILE A 40 -5.23 19.98 -22.74
N GLU A 41 -6.36 20.43 -23.25
CA GLU A 41 -7.04 21.64 -22.77
C GLU A 41 -7.56 21.50 -21.36
N ILE A 42 -8.18 20.34 -21.04
CA ILE A 42 -8.69 20.04 -19.70
C ILE A 42 -7.53 19.98 -18.69
N ILE A 43 -6.43 19.34 -19.07
CA ILE A 43 -5.22 19.24 -18.25
C ILE A 43 -4.61 20.63 -18.03
N CYS A 44 -4.46 21.44 -19.06
CA CYS A 44 -3.94 22.80 -18.95
C CYS A 44 -4.84 23.69 -18.07
N ASN A 45 -6.16 23.61 -18.24
CA ASN A 45 -7.12 24.35 -17.42
C ASN A 45 -7.03 23.95 -15.95
N TRP A 46 -6.89 22.64 -15.66
CA TRP A 46 -6.68 22.16 -14.30
C TRP A 46 -5.37 22.69 -13.69
N ILE A 47 -4.24 22.53 -14.38
CA ILE A 47 -2.93 22.98 -13.90
C ILE A 47 -2.89 24.51 -13.70
N ASN A 48 -3.68 25.28 -14.47
CA ASN A 48 -3.84 26.72 -14.30
C ASN A 48 -4.83 27.13 -13.22
N SER A 49 -5.59 26.19 -12.67
CA SER A 49 -6.63 26.51 -11.69
C SER A 49 -6.04 26.98 -10.35
N LYS A 50 -6.80 27.81 -9.63
CA LYS A 50 -6.46 28.24 -8.29
C LYS A 50 -6.33 27.05 -7.33
N GLU A 51 -7.25 26.10 -7.42
CA GLU A 51 -7.26 24.88 -6.62
C GLU A 51 -5.98 24.05 -6.78
N PHE A 52 -5.50 23.88 -8.02
CA PHE A 52 -4.22 23.23 -8.28
C PHE A 52 -3.06 24.01 -7.64
N GLY A 53 -3.02 25.32 -7.81
CA GLY A 53 -1.96 26.16 -7.26
C GLY A 53 -1.87 26.09 -5.72
N GLU A 54 -3.01 26.07 -5.05
CA GLU A 54 -3.08 26.01 -3.58
C GLU A 54 -2.72 24.63 -3.01
N ASN A 55 -3.16 23.54 -3.66
CA ASN A 55 -3.08 22.21 -3.09
C ASN A 55 -1.96 21.34 -3.68
N TYR A 56 -1.54 21.56 -4.92
CA TYR A 56 -0.70 20.61 -5.65
C TYR A 56 0.55 21.21 -6.29
N ALA A 57 0.73 22.52 -6.34
CA ALA A 57 1.89 23.14 -7.02
C ALA A 57 3.25 22.63 -6.46
N ASN A 58 3.32 22.35 -5.16
CA ASN A 58 4.51 21.85 -4.48
C ASN A 58 4.49 20.33 -4.26
N HIS A 59 3.48 19.63 -4.76
CA HIS A 59 3.40 18.18 -4.60
C HIS A 59 4.45 17.48 -5.47
N PRO A 60 5.20 16.49 -4.98
CA PRO A 60 6.26 15.82 -5.75
C PRO A 60 5.74 15.10 -7.00
N TYR A 61 4.47 14.70 -6.98
CA TYR A 61 3.73 14.05 -8.07
C TYR A 61 2.35 14.72 -8.22
N PRO A 62 2.28 15.95 -8.73
CA PRO A 62 1.01 16.67 -8.82
C PRO A 62 0.06 15.98 -9.81
N PRO A 63 -1.23 15.85 -9.48
CA PRO A 63 -2.21 15.21 -10.34
C PRO A 63 -2.44 16.03 -11.61
N LEU A 64 -2.47 15.36 -12.76
CA LEU A 64 -2.66 16.02 -14.08
C LEU A 64 -4.14 16.24 -14.42
N LEU A 65 -5.05 15.71 -13.63
CA LEU A 65 -6.49 15.97 -13.67
C LEU A 65 -6.98 16.31 -12.27
N ASN A 66 -8.13 16.99 -12.18
CA ASN A 66 -8.76 17.24 -10.90
C ASN A 66 -9.19 15.91 -10.25
N PRO A 67 -8.65 15.53 -9.06
CA PRO A 67 -8.97 14.28 -8.42
C PRO A 67 -10.45 14.10 -8.05
N ASN A 68 -11.21 15.19 -7.96
CA ASN A 68 -12.64 15.16 -7.60
C ASN A 68 -13.56 14.75 -8.77
N PHE A 69 -13.05 14.70 -10.01
CA PHE A 69 -13.82 14.39 -11.22
C PHE A 69 -13.36 13.08 -11.88
N ILE A 70 -12.80 12.16 -11.11
CA ILE A 70 -12.33 10.89 -11.65
C ILE A 70 -13.50 9.92 -11.77
N ASP A 71 -13.69 9.39 -12.98
CA ASP A 71 -14.63 8.31 -13.21
C ASP A 71 -14.12 7.01 -12.55
N THR A 72 -14.99 6.36 -11.77
CA THR A 72 -14.65 5.17 -10.98
C THR A 72 -14.79 3.93 -11.85
N ASP A 73 -13.77 3.61 -12.62
CA ASP A 73 -13.67 2.36 -13.37
C ASP A 73 -12.69 1.40 -12.66
N THR A 74 -13.09 0.14 -12.53
CA THR A 74 -12.30 -0.93 -11.90
C THR A 74 -11.36 -1.62 -12.88
N SER A 75 -11.29 -1.18 -14.13
CA SER A 75 -10.42 -1.80 -15.14
C SER A 75 -8.94 -1.55 -14.86
N ARG A 76 -8.13 -2.53 -15.22
CA ARG A 76 -6.67 -2.42 -15.14
C ARG A 76 -6.14 -1.24 -15.93
N HIS A 77 -6.70 -0.99 -17.12
CA HIS A 77 -6.32 0.11 -17.99
C HIS A 77 -6.53 1.48 -17.30
N CYS A 78 -7.66 1.67 -16.65
CA CYS A 78 -7.95 2.90 -15.90
C CYS A 78 -7.02 3.08 -14.70
N ALA A 79 -6.67 2.00 -14.00
CA ALA A 79 -5.73 2.05 -12.89
C ALA A 79 -4.31 2.47 -13.35
N GLU A 80 -3.84 1.94 -14.47
CA GLU A 80 -2.55 2.31 -15.07
C GLU A 80 -2.53 3.78 -15.53
N LEU A 81 -3.62 4.21 -16.15
CA LEU A 81 -3.77 5.62 -16.56
C LEU A 81 -3.80 6.55 -15.34
N ALA A 82 -4.52 6.18 -14.29
CA ALA A 82 -4.57 6.93 -13.03
C ALA A 82 -3.18 7.07 -12.40
N TRP A 83 -2.37 6.01 -12.40
CA TRP A 83 -0.98 6.09 -11.97
C TRP A 83 -0.18 7.08 -12.81
N ASP A 84 -0.26 6.99 -14.15
CA ASP A 84 0.52 7.83 -15.05
C ASP A 84 0.08 9.31 -14.96
N LEU A 85 -1.21 9.56 -14.67
CA LEU A 85 -1.77 10.89 -14.39
C LEU A 85 -1.48 11.41 -12.97
N ASN A 86 -0.75 10.67 -12.13
CA ASN A 86 -0.48 10.98 -10.71
C ASN A 86 -1.76 11.16 -9.87
N LEU A 87 -2.81 10.45 -10.18
CA LEU A 87 -4.04 10.56 -9.41
C LEU A 87 -3.88 9.89 -8.04
N PRO A 88 -4.33 10.52 -6.94
CA PRO A 88 -4.32 9.88 -5.63
C PRO A 88 -5.19 8.64 -5.64
N LEU A 89 -4.89 7.66 -4.77
CA LEU A 89 -5.80 6.54 -4.54
C LEU A 89 -7.15 7.04 -4.00
N PRO A 90 -8.27 6.44 -4.43
CA PRO A 90 -9.59 6.78 -3.92
C PRO A 90 -9.64 6.66 -2.39
N LYS A 91 -10.26 7.65 -1.72
CA LYS A 91 -10.31 7.73 -0.24
C LYS A 91 -11.38 6.82 0.38
N TYR A 92 -11.64 5.65 -0.21
CA TYR A 92 -12.68 4.71 0.28
C TYR A 92 -12.16 3.71 1.31
N TYR A 93 -10.85 3.76 1.65
CA TYR A 93 -10.28 2.89 2.68
C TYR A 93 -10.45 3.48 4.09
N LYS A 94 -10.66 2.61 5.06
CA LYS A 94 -10.88 2.97 6.46
C LYS A 94 -9.59 3.42 7.17
N PHE A 95 -8.47 2.77 6.84
CA PHE A 95 -7.15 3.06 7.41
C PHE A 95 -6.03 2.47 6.54
N ILE A 96 -4.81 2.88 6.85
CA ILE A 96 -3.59 2.26 6.33
C ILE A 96 -2.97 1.40 7.43
N TYR A 97 -2.62 0.17 7.11
CA TYR A 97 -1.90 -0.74 8.01
C TYR A 97 -0.41 -0.74 7.70
N ILE A 98 0.39 -0.55 8.75
CA ILE A 98 1.85 -0.57 8.69
C ILE A 98 2.34 -1.52 9.77
N SER A 99 3.24 -2.44 9.44
CA SER A 99 3.86 -3.28 10.47
C SER A 99 5.24 -3.77 10.06
N PRO A 100 6.15 -3.96 11.03
CA PRO A 100 7.35 -4.75 10.79
C PRO A 100 7.00 -6.23 10.72
N HIS A 101 7.95 -7.03 10.24
CA HIS A 101 7.83 -8.48 10.32
C HIS A 101 7.84 -8.96 11.79
N GLY A 102 7.01 -9.96 12.11
CA GLY A 102 7.03 -10.60 13.42
C GLY A 102 6.13 -10.00 14.50
N VAL A 103 5.27 -9.05 14.18
CA VAL A 103 4.30 -8.41 15.11
C VAL A 103 2.90 -9.01 15.07
N GLY A 104 2.71 -10.17 14.45
CA GLY A 104 1.40 -10.81 14.38
C GLY A 104 0.52 -10.32 13.22
N ALA A 105 1.09 -9.68 12.20
CA ALA A 105 0.37 -9.14 11.05
C ALA A 105 -0.60 -10.16 10.40
N ALA A 106 -0.17 -11.42 10.23
CA ALA A 106 -1.01 -12.45 9.63
C ALA A 106 -2.29 -12.72 10.45
N ALA A 107 -2.20 -12.73 11.78
CA ALA A 107 -3.36 -12.91 12.65
C ALA A 107 -4.29 -11.68 12.57
N PHE A 108 -3.73 -10.48 12.64
CA PHE A 108 -4.51 -9.25 12.55
C PHE A 108 -5.26 -9.14 11.22
N LEU A 109 -4.59 -9.37 10.10
CA LEU A 109 -5.20 -9.35 8.77
C LEU A 109 -6.30 -10.41 8.63
N ARG A 110 -6.11 -11.58 9.24
CA ARG A 110 -7.13 -12.63 9.27
C ARG A 110 -8.36 -12.19 10.06
N TYR A 111 -8.21 -11.56 11.22
CA TYR A 111 -9.33 -11.01 11.98
C TYR A 111 -10.08 -9.93 11.19
N LEU A 112 -9.38 -9.05 10.50
CA LEU A 112 -10.00 -8.03 9.64
C LEU A 112 -10.84 -8.67 8.53
N ASN A 113 -10.26 -9.60 7.78
CA ASN A 113 -10.91 -10.20 6.61
C ASN A 113 -12.04 -11.17 6.98
N GLU A 114 -11.83 -12.03 8.01
CA GLU A 114 -12.75 -13.11 8.32
C GLU A 114 -13.80 -12.75 9.38
N ALA A 115 -13.47 -11.88 10.34
CA ALA A 115 -14.35 -11.54 11.46
C ALA A 115 -14.95 -10.14 11.39
N CYS A 116 -14.30 -9.19 10.70
CA CYS A 116 -14.71 -7.79 10.69
C CYS A 116 -15.15 -7.30 9.31
N ASN A 117 -15.18 -8.16 8.30
CA ASN A 117 -15.54 -7.80 6.92
C ASN A 117 -14.76 -6.58 6.39
N VAL A 118 -13.46 -6.50 6.72
CA VAL A 118 -12.54 -5.48 6.19
C VAL A 118 -11.56 -6.15 5.26
N PHE A 119 -11.66 -5.87 3.97
CA PHE A 119 -10.73 -6.39 2.98
C PHE A 119 -9.37 -5.67 3.09
N CYS A 120 -8.35 -6.42 3.44
CA CYS A 120 -6.99 -5.94 3.52
C CYS A 120 -6.03 -7.00 2.99
N LEU A 121 -5.36 -6.71 1.90
CA LEU A 121 -4.39 -7.64 1.31
C LEU A 121 -3.12 -7.71 2.16
N ALA A 122 -2.61 -8.91 2.34
CA ALA A 122 -1.35 -9.12 3.02
C ALA A 122 -0.17 -8.63 2.16
N SER A 123 0.90 -8.10 2.80
CA SER A 123 2.06 -7.56 2.08
C SER A 123 2.71 -8.57 1.14
N TRP A 124 2.77 -9.85 1.53
CA TRP A 124 3.31 -10.94 0.72
C TRP A 124 2.43 -11.37 -0.47
N MET A 125 1.18 -10.89 -0.53
CA MET A 125 0.26 -11.08 -1.67
C MET A 125 0.33 -9.92 -2.66
N LEU A 126 0.95 -8.82 -2.28
CA LEU A 126 1.09 -7.63 -3.09
C LEU A 126 2.41 -7.65 -3.87
N PRO A 127 2.44 -7.13 -5.10
CA PRO A 127 3.67 -7.06 -5.88
C PRO A 127 4.70 -6.12 -5.26
N TYR A 128 5.98 -6.34 -5.59
CA TYR A 128 7.09 -5.46 -5.17
C TYR A 128 7.20 -4.19 -6.02
N ASP A 129 6.53 -4.14 -7.15
CA ASP A 129 6.48 -2.96 -8.01
C ASP A 129 5.41 -1.97 -7.52
N ALA A 130 5.76 -0.70 -7.43
CA ALA A 130 4.89 0.34 -6.90
C ALA A 130 3.68 0.63 -7.79
N LYS A 131 3.85 0.61 -9.12
CA LYS A 131 2.76 0.81 -10.08
C LYS A 131 1.76 -0.32 -10.02
N GLU A 132 2.27 -1.56 -9.98
CA GLU A 132 1.44 -2.76 -9.85
C GLU A 132 0.63 -2.74 -8.55
N ARG A 133 1.27 -2.38 -7.43
CA ARG A 133 0.61 -2.25 -6.13
C ARG A 133 -0.46 -1.14 -6.13
N TYR A 134 -0.14 0.00 -6.75
CA TYR A 134 -1.12 1.08 -6.93
C TYR A 134 -2.32 0.60 -7.73
N CYS A 135 -2.10 -0.07 -8.87
CA CYS A 135 -3.17 -0.55 -9.73
C CYS A 135 -4.10 -1.54 -9.01
N ILE A 136 -3.53 -2.48 -8.23
CA ILE A 136 -4.33 -3.42 -7.44
C ILE A 136 -5.19 -2.68 -6.41
N ASN A 137 -4.58 -1.77 -5.64
CA ASN A 137 -5.33 -0.99 -4.65
C ASN A 137 -6.39 -0.10 -5.30
N TYR A 138 -6.07 0.54 -6.44
CA TYR A 138 -7.01 1.37 -7.19
C TYR A 138 -8.24 0.57 -7.63
N MET A 139 -8.03 -0.60 -8.23
CA MET A 139 -9.11 -1.48 -8.66
C MET A 139 -9.96 -1.97 -7.48
N CYS A 140 -9.33 -2.42 -6.40
CA CYS A 140 -10.04 -2.86 -5.20
C CYS A 140 -10.87 -1.73 -4.59
N LEU A 141 -10.31 -0.53 -4.44
CA LEU A 141 -10.99 0.62 -3.84
C LEU A 141 -12.18 1.12 -4.66
N ASN A 142 -12.18 0.91 -5.97
CA ASN A 142 -13.30 1.25 -6.85
C ASN A 142 -14.32 0.12 -6.98
N ASP A 143 -14.05 -1.08 -6.43
CA ASP A 143 -15.01 -2.18 -6.44
C ASP A 143 -16.09 -1.99 -5.36
N LYS A 144 -17.30 -1.63 -5.79
CA LYS A 144 -18.46 -1.41 -4.91
C LYS A 144 -18.92 -2.66 -4.16
N ASN A 145 -18.48 -3.85 -4.59
CA ASN A 145 -18.78 -5.10 -3.89
C ASN A 145 -17.92 -5.29 -2.63
N ILE A 146 -16.88 -4.47 -2.43
CA ILE A 146 -16.00 -4.51 -1.27
C ILE A 146 -16.31 -3.30 -0.37
N PRO A 147 -17.18 -3.43 0.63
CA PRO A 147 -17.73 -2.27 1.37
C PRO A 147 -16.72 -1.63 2.33
N ASN A 148 -15.84 -2.42 2.93
CA ASN A 148 -14.82 -1.93 3.86
C ASN A 148 -13.44 -2.38 3.39
N GLN A 149 -12.53 -1.43 3.25
CA GLN A 149 -11.20 -1.72 2.75
C GLN A 149 -10.14 -1.04 3.61
N ALA A 150 -8.96 -1.65 3.68
CA ALA A 150 -7.76 -1.07 4.26
C ALA A 150 -6.57 -1.29 3.33
N ILE A 151 -5.63 -0.36 3.33
CA ILE A 151 -4.40 -0.44 2.53
C ILE A 151 -3.27 -0.96 3.41
N ASN A 152 -2.57 -1.99 2.97
CA ASN A 152 -1.40 -2.51 3.65
C ASN A 152 -0.12 -2.02 2.94
N ILE A 153 0.68 -1.24 3.66
CA ILE A 153 1.98 -0.75 3.18
C ILE A 153 3.15 -1.32 3.99
N SER A 154 2.92 -2.42 4.70
CA SER A 154 3.98 -3.13 5.42
C SER A 154 5.01 -3.74 4.48
N GLU A 155 6.22 -3.94 4.97
CA GLU A 155 7.33 -4.63 4.26
C GLU A 155 7.61 -4.03 2.88
N LEU A 156 7.64 -2.69 2.80
CA LEU A 156 7.92 -1.99 1.56
C LEU A 156 9.38 -2.19 1.12
N ASN A 157 9.56 -3.04 0.14
CA ASN A 157 10.79 -3.15 -0.64
C ASN A 157 10.41 -3.08 -2.12
N ILE A 158 9.85 -1.94 -2.53
CA ILE A 158 9.32 -1.71 -3.87
C ILE A 158 10.08 -0.62 -4.60
N ALA A 159 10.30 -0.83 -5.89
CA ALA A 159 10.85 0.21 -6.75
C ALA A 159 9.86 1.41 -6.85
N HIS A 160 10.41 2.61 -6.81
CA HIS A 160 9.61 3.86 -6.95
C HIS A 160 8.52 4.05 -5.89
N PHE A 161 8.74 3.55 -4.67
CA PHE A 161 7.75 3.64 -3.58
C PHE A 161 7.41 5.08 -3.17
N GLU A 162 8.29 6.05 -3.41
CA GLU A 162 8.05 7.47 -3.14
C GLU A 162 6.80 7.99 -3.86
N LYS A 163 6.62 7.61 -5.13
CA LYS A 163 5.42 7.99 -5.89
C LYS A 163 4.18 7.34 -5.28
N TYR A 164 4.23 6.04 -4.99
CA TYR A 164 3.12 5.32 -4.38
C TYR A 164 2.68 5.98 -3.06
N LEU A 165 3.65 6.29 -2.18
CA LEU A 165 3.37 6.94 -0.90
C LEU A 165 2.82 8.36 -1.07
N ALA A 166 3.30 9.11 -2.06
CA ALA A 166 2.81 10.46 -2.34
C ALA A 166 1.36 10.48 -2.87
N LEU A 167 0.88 9.36 -3.42
CA LEU A 167 -0.50 9.21 -3.91
C LEU A 167 -1.48 8.68 -2.85
N LEU A 168 -1.01 8.42 -1.61
CA LEU A 168 -1.85 8.16 -0.45
C LEU A 168 -2.30 9.48 0.20
N ASP A 169 -3.46 9.47 0.85
CA ASP A 169 -3.89 10.62 1.64
C ASP A 169 -3.03 10.76 2.92
N PRO A 170 -2.28 11.86 3.10
CA PRO A 170 -1.43 12.06 4.27
C PRO A 170 -2.21 12.17 5.59
N ASN A 171 -3.52 12.44 5.52
CA ASN A 171 -4.41 12.51 6.68
C ASN A 171 -5.10 11.19 6.99
N SER A 172 -4.73 10.11 6.33
CA SER A 172 -5.28 8.78 6.59
C SER A 172 -5.05 8.35 8.05
N LYS A 173 -6.05 7.69 8.62
CA LYS A 173 -5.87 6.96 9.89
C LYS A 173 -4.89 5.82 9.68
N ILE A 174 -4.01 5.60 10.65
CA ILE A 174 -2.95 4.57 10.58
C ILE A 174 -3.12 3.58 11.72
N ILE A 175 -3.05 2.30 11.43
CA ILE A 175 -2.79 1.25 12.44
C ILE A 175 -1.35 0.78 12.25
N CYS A 176 -0.51 1.01 13.25
CA CYS A 176 0.87 0.56 13.25
C CYS A 176 1.03 -0.62 14.22
N GLY A 177 1.25 -1.82 13.69
CA GLY A 177 1.54 -2.99 14.50
C GLY A 177 2.91 -2.88 15.17
N ILE A 178 2.96 -3.11 16.48
CA ILE A 178 4.19 -3.08 17.26
C ILE A 178 4.35 -4.35 18.10
N ARG A 179 5.55 -4.60 18.53
CA ARG A 179 5.90 -5.71 19.44
C ARG A 179 7.23 -5.41 20.11
N ASP A 180 7.46 -6.02 21.29
CA ASP A 180 8.77 -5.99 21.93
C ASP A 180 9.89 -6.50 21.00
N PRO A 181 11.08 -5.86 21.00
CA PRO A 181 12.16 -6.22 20.09
C PRO A 181 12.66 -7.66 20.27
N ILE A 182 12.65 -8.19 21.50
CA ILE A 182 13.06 -9.56 21.79
C ILE A 182 12.07 -10.55 21.18
N GLY A 183 10.78 -10.25 21.22
CA GLY A 183 9.74 -11.03 20.56
C GLY A 183 9.88 -11.06 19.04
N ILE A 184 10.25 -9.93 18.43
CA ILE A 184 10.55 -9.84 17.00
C ILE A 184 11.79 -10.68 16.67
N LEU A 185 12.87 -10.56 17.44
CA LEU A 185 14.10 -11.36 17.29
C LEU A 185 13.83 -12.85 17.37
N LYS A 186 13.10 -13.30 18.40
CA LYS A 186 12.72 -14.70 18.57
C LYS A 186 11.93 -15.22 17.37
N HIS A 187 11.03 -14.39 16.81
CA HIS A 187 10.25 -14.77 15.65
C HIS A 187 11.13 -14.89 14.40
N THR A 188 11.98 -13.90 14.14
CA THR A 188 12.85 -13.86 12.97
C THR A 188 13.93 -14.93 13.03
N TRP A 189 14.51 -15.15 14.20
CA TRP A 189 15.55 -16.15 14.43
C TRP A 189 15.02 -17.58 14.34
N GLY A 190 13.82 -17.81 14.91
CA GLY A 190 13.24 -19.16 14.98
C GLY A 190 12.73 -19.69 13.63
N ARG A 191 12.74 -18.90 12.55
CA ARG A 191 12.13 -19.23 11.27
C ARG A 191 13.06 -19.03 10.10
N ASP A 192 13.23 -20.07 9.30
CA ASP A 192 13.92 -20.01 8.02
C ASP A 192 12.91 -20.00 6.87
N TRP A 193 12.56 -18.81 6.41
CA TRP A 193 11.61 -18.62 5.31
C TRP A 193 12.17 -19.06 3.96
N SER A 194 13.48 -19.18 3.80
CA SER A 194 14.09 -19.61 2.53
C SER A 194 13.81 -21.08 2.23
N LYS A 195 13.51 -21.87 3.26
CA LYS A 195 13.22 -23.31 3.16
C LYS A 195 11.73 -23.63 3.00
N VAL A 196 10.86 -22.62 3.00
CA VAL A 196 9.45 -22.81 2.68
C VAL A 196 9.34 -23.16 1.20
N GLN A 197 9.29 -24.45 0.89
CA GLN A 197 9.08 -24.90 -0.48
C GLN A 197 7.69 -24.45 -0.93
N ARG A 198 7.65 -23.59 -1.94
CA ARG A 198 6.40 -23.07 -2.53
C ARG A 198 5.51 -24.16 -3.17
N ASN A 199 6.04 -25.37 -3.32
CA ASN A 199 5.39 -26.52 -3.95
C ASN A 199 4.87 -27.54 -2.92
N PHE A 200 4.66 -27.14 -1.66
CA PHE A 200 4.08 -28.05 -0.69
C PHE A 200 2.61 -28.33 -1.05
N GLN A 201 2.32 -29.56 -1.46
CA GLN A 201 0.94 -29.98 -1.68
C GLN A 201 0.25 -30.02 -0.33
N ASN A 202 -0.89 -29.35 -0.20
CA ASN A 202 -1.71 -29.31 1.02
C ASN A 202 -2.39 -30.64 1.36
N GLU A 203 -2.02 -31.71 0.67
CA GLU A 203 -2.59 -33.04 0.89
C GLU A 203 -1.70 -33.86 1.80
N PHE A 204 -2.28 -34.30 2.91
CA PHE A 204 -1.67 -35.29 3.79
C PHE A 204 -1.58 -36.62 3.08
N ASN A 205 -0.37 -37.00 2.71
CA ASN A 205 -0.10 -38.33 2.16
C ASN A 205 0.74 -39.15 3.16
N LEU A 206 0.27 -40.31 3.55
CA LEU A 206 0.96 -41.21 4.48
C LEU A 206 2.35 -41.67 3.99
N THR A 207 2.67 -41.46 2.72
CA THR A 207 3.99 -41.77 2.14
C THR A 207 5.01 -40.64 2.30
N TYR A 208 4.61 -39.46 2.79
CA TYR A 208 5.53 -38.35 3.01
C TYR A 208 6.37 -38.58 4.28
N ASP A 209 7.66 -38.19 4.20
CA ASP A 209 8.51 -38.13 5.39
C ASP A 209 7.98 -37.03 6.32
N TYR A 210 7.37 -37.45 7.42
CA TYR A 210 6.82 -36.56 8.45
C TYR A 210 7.85 -35.60 9.06
N ARG A 211 9.17 -35.93 9.00
CA ARG A 211 10.24 -35.06 9.50
C ARG A 211 10.36 -33.78 8.67
N ASN A 212 10.29 -33.93 7.33
CA ASN A 212 10.28 -32.79 6.42
C ASN A 212 9.01 -31.94 6.62
N TYR A 213 7.89 -32.61 6.90
CA TYR A 213 6.63 -31.93 7.17
C TYR A 213 6.66 -31.14 8.49
N ILE A 214 7.17 -31.74 9.58
CA ILE A 214 7.33 -31.05 10.86
C ILE A 214 8.31 -29.88 10.72
N HIS A 215 9.41 -30.05 9.97
CA HIS A 215 10.35 -28.98 9.70
C HIS A 215 9.70 -27.82 8.94
N PHE A 216 8.88 -28.12 7.96
CA PHE A 216 8.07 -27.13 7.24
C PHE A 216 7.10 -26.40 8.16
N LEU A 217 6.30 -27.11 8.96
CA LEU A 217 5.32 -26.51 9.87
C LEU A 217 5.95 -25.65 10.96
N THR A 218 7.10 -26.03 11.46
CA THR A 218 7.77 -25.32 12.55
C THR A 218 8.64 -24.17 12.04
N HIS A 219 9.02 -24.17 10.75
CA HIS A 219 9.97 -23.20 10.15
C HIS A 219 11.22 -22.99 11.02
N ARG A 220 11.66 -24.03 11.72
CA ARG A 220 12.79 -23.89 12.64
C ARG A 220 14.09 -23.80 11.88
N ASN A 221 14.80 -22.70 12.11
CA ASN A 221 16.18 -22.57 11.67
C ASN A 221 17.09 -23.41 12.57
N THR A 222 17.88 -24.31 11.97
CA THR A 222 18.90 -25.09 12.67
C THR A 222 20.22 -24.34 12.83
N LYS A 223 20.37 -23.19 12.16
CA LYS A 223 21.54 -22.32 12.25
C LYS A 223 21.23 -21.09 13.11
N ILE A 224 22.07 -20.87 14.11
CA ILE A 224 21.96 -19.75 15.04
C ILE A 224 22.65 -18.51 14.45
N GLU A 225 22.04 -17.90 13.43
CA GLU A 225 22.52 -16.62 12.90
C GLU A 225 21.43 -15.56 13.15
N VAL A 226 21.75 -14.59 13.99
CA VAL A 226 20.85 -13.46 14.28
C VAL A 226 21.06 -12.41 13.21
N ASN A 227 20.04 -12.17 12.36
CA ASN A 227 20.09 -11.09 11.39
C ASN A 227 19.62 -9.76 12.03
N LEU A 228 20.57 -9.05 12.67
CA LEU A 228 20.31 -7.74 13.26
C LEU A 228 20.02 -6.66 12.21
N GLU A 229 20.53 -6.80 10.99
CA GLU A 229 20.25 -5.87 9.90
C GLU A 229 18.78 -5.85 9.53
N GLN A 230 18.10 -7.00 9.52
CA GLN A 230 16.68 -7.08 9.22
C GLN A 230 15.83 -6.37 10.27
N LEU A 231 16.20 -6.44 11.55
CA LEU A 231 15.54 -5.66 12.61
C LEU A 231 15.71 -4.18 12.43
N ASN A 232 16.95 -3.75 12.20
CA ASN A 232 17.28 -2.35 12.04
C ASN A 232 16.61 -1.77 10.79
N HIS A 233 16.63 -2.50 9.70
CA HIS A 233 15.97 -2.13 8.44
C HIS A 233 14.46 -1.98 8.62
N SER A 234 13.79 -2.93 9.30
CA SER A 234 12.36 -2.86 9.56
C SER A 234 11.97 -1.66 10.42
N ALA A 235 12.73 -1.37 11.48
CA ALA A 235 12.50 -0.22 12.34
C ALA A 235 12.71 1.11 11.58
N PHE A 236 13.75 1.19 10.74
CA PHE A 236 14.03 2.36 9.91
C PHE A 236 12.90 2.63 8.91
N ILE A 237 12.44 1.62 8.19
CA ILE A 237 11.35 1.75 7.21
C ILE A 237 10.07 2.22 7.90
N ILE A 238 9.71 1.67 9.05
CA ILE A 238 8.50 2.08 9.76
C ILE A 238 8.59 3.54 10.18
N ASN A 239 9.70 3.97 10.77
CA ASN A 239 9.90 5.36 11.13
C ASN A 239 9.84 6.29 9.90
N PHE A 240 10.44 5.88 8.80
CA PHE A 240 10.37 6.60 7.53
C PHE A 240 8.93 6.72 7.02
N LEU A 241 8.14 5.65 7.07
CA LEU A 241 6.74 5.65 6.65
C LEU A 241 5.89 6.54 7.56
N LEU A 242 6.02 6.40 8.88
CA LEU A 242 5.24 7.17 9.83
C LEU A 242 5.49 8.68 9.73
N ASN A 243 6.70 9.09 9.34
CA ASN A 243 7.02 10.50 9.13
C ASN A 243 6.32 11.13 7.90
N ARG A 244 5.69 10.33 7.04
CA ARG A 244 4.90 10.80 5.88
C ARG A 244 3.46 11.12 6.23
N PHE A 245 2.99 10.70 7.40
CA PHE A 245 1.61 10.84 7.83
C PHE A 245 1.51 11.72 9.08
N ASN A 246 0.31 12.23 9.32
CA ASN A 246 0.02 12.95 10.55
C ASN A 246 0.12 12.00 11.77
N LYS A 247 1.03 12.29 12.68
CA LYS A 247 1.30 11.45 13.87
C LYS A 247 0.10 11.30 14.79
N GLU A 248 -0.80 12.27 14.81
CA GLU A 248 -2.04 12.22 15.61
C GLU A 248 -3.03 11.17 15.09
N GLN A 249 -2.88 10.75 13.82
CA GLN A 249 -3.71 9.72 13.20
C GLN A 249 -3.16 8.30 13.39
N VAL A 250 -2.03 8.13 14.09
CA VAL A 250 -1.39 6.84 14.30
C VAL A 250 -1.89 6.17 15.56
N TYR A 251 -2.45 4.97 15.41
CA TYR A 251 -2.74 4.06 16.51
C TYR A 251 -1.71 2.93 16.52
N TYR A 252 -1.02 2.78 17.64
CA TYR A 252 -0.07 1.69 17.84
C TYR A 252 -0.80 0.48 18.41
N LEU A 253 -0.80 -0.61 17.66
CA LEU A 253 -1.43 -1.88 18.03
C LEU A 253 -0.36 -2.86 18.50
N ASP A 254 -0.32 -3.15 19.80
CA ASP A 254 0.61 -4.13 20.34
C ASP A 254 0.17 -5.57 20.00
N MET A 255 1.13 -6.45 19.72
CA MET A 255 0.85 -7.86 19.46
C MET A 255 0.12 -8.54 20.63
N GLU A 256 0.31 -8.09 21.86
CA GLU A 256 -0.41 -8.64 23.03
C GLU A 256 -1.92 -8.40 22.95
N GLU A 257 -2.34 -7.30 22.34
CA GLU A 257 -3.75 -6.94 22.17
C GLU A 257 -4.47 -7.89 21.19
N ILE A 258 -3.75 -8.44 20.21
CA ILE A 258 -4.32 -9.37 19.20
C ILE A 258 -4.12 -10.85 19.54
N LYS A 259 -3.59 -11.18 20.73
CA LYS A 259 -3.59 -12.56 21.20
C LYS A 259 -5.01 -13.08 21.43
N PRO A 260 -5.27 -14.39 21.29
CA PRO A 260 -6.63 -14.96 21.32
C PRO A 260 -7.48 -14.49 22.51
N LYS A 261 -6.89 -14.33 23.69
CA LYS A 261 -7.59 -13.89 24.90
C LYS A 261 -8.08 -12.43 24.86
N ASN A 262 -7.44 -11.56 24.07
CA ASN A 262 -7.72 -10.12 23.99
C ASN A 262 -8.32 -9.72 22.64
N ALA A 263 -8.11 -10.52 21.60
CA ALA A 263 -8.36 -10.17 20.21
C ALA A 263 -9.80 -9.69 19.96
N PHE A 264 -10.80 -10.34 20.56
CA PHE A 264 -12.21 -10.00 20.33
C PHE A 264 -12.50 -8.55 20.79
N GLU A 265 -12.16 -8.19 22.02
CA GLU A 265 -12.39 -6.85 22.55
C GLU A 265 -11.54 -5.80 21.84
N THR A 266 -10.29 -6.14 21.48
CA THR A 266 -9.43 -5.25 20.69
C THR A 266 -10.05 -4.97 19.33
N MET A 267 -10.50 -5.97 18.60
CA MET A 267 -11.10 -5.79 17.29
C MET A 267 -12.41 -5.00 17.35
N LYS A 268 -13.21 -5.20 18.40
CA LYS A 268 -14.43 -4.42 18.66
C LYS A 268 -14.11 -2.94 18.89
N ASN A 269 -13.10 -2.64 19.69
CA ASN A 269 -12.65 -1.25 19.94
C ASN A 269 -12.08 -0.60 18.67
N LEU A 270 -11.30 -1.33 17.88
CA LEU A 270 -10.79 -0.86 16.61
C LEU A 270 -11.92 -0.60 15.61
N ALA A 271 -12.92 -1.46 15.56
CA ALA A 271 -14.09 -1.29 14.71
C ALA A 271 -14.81 0.05 14.99
N PHE A 272 -15.00 0.37 16.25
CA PHE A 272 -15.58 1.65 16.65
C PHE A 272 -14.68 2.84 16.27
N LYS A 273 -13.37 2.74 16.53
CA LYS A 273 -12.40 3.82 16.27
C LYS A 273 -12.20 4.10 14.78
N PHE A 274 -12.19 3.06 13.97
CA PHE A 274 -11.87 3.12 12.53
C PHE A 274 -13.10 2.98 11.62
N ASP A 275 -14.29 2.90 12.20
CA ASP A 275 -15.57 2.84 11.49
C ASP A 275 -15.65 1.65 10.52
N PHE A 276 -15.54 0.45 11.07
CA PHE A 276 -15.77 -0.78 10.32
C PHE A 276 -16.64 -1.77 11.13
N THR A 277 -17.04 -2.88 10.53
CA THR A 277 -17.91 -3.88 11.17
C THR A 277 -17.20 -4.54 12.35
N PRO A 278 -17.77 -4.53 13.56
CA PRO A 278 -17.17 -5.24 14.71
C PRO A 278 -17.22 -6.77 14.49
N PRO A 279 -16.36 -7.54 15.16
CA PRO A 279 -16.39 -8.99 15.09
C PRO A 279 -17.69 -9.52 15.69
N ILE A 280 -18.20 -10.60 15.09
CA ILE A 280 -19.42 -11.30 15.54
C ILE A 280 -19.04 -12.50 16.37
#